data_5e41dc28e0f1b592c25a3aba5c63b0ad
#
_entry.id   5e41dc28e0f1b592c25a3aba5c63b0ad
#
_cell.length_a   1.000
_cell.length_b   1.000
_cell.length_c   1.000
_cell.angle_alpha   90.00
_cell.angle_beta   90.00
_cell.angle_gamma   90.00
#
_symmetry.space_group_name_H-M   'P 1'
#
loop_
_entity.id
_entity.type
_entity.pdbx_description
1 polymer ?
#
loop_
_entity_poly.entity_id
_entity_poly.type
_entity_poly.pdbx_seq_one_letter_code
_entity_poly.pdbx_strand_id
1 'polypeptide(L)'
;DLKPEDVIESNHYWETANASALEQYCNTFYPKLIIGQGNPNTDGAMEFISIDCQSDNIYSTGANNIAWGQNLVTTSDSQWSWSIIRGCNEFLNNYQRSPAGESAKNQYAGEIYFFKALDYFNKVVRFGDVPWYTKPLTTNSPELYQGRNSRYEVMDSILMCLDRAVELMAKKTNVARVSKDAALALKARVCLFEGTWRLYRNLEGSEKFLREAYNAAGELMKPEYGYSLYNTGNKPYYNLFIQDNYTGNSEIILSKEYDASINMGHDISRTLPLSNYGMSRDCFEEYLCAKTGLPISQCSCHKNKSSSIEMRLRDPRLLQTICNPADGEDCYYLWKTVNGKRVGGAPNIFSYMEGTDDRPYYGTSTTGYCIAKYYNPAEYVDLRFKGSVDSPIFRYAEILLIRAEAGAELGEDPELDKTINLLRKRAGLTFMLSPTPPAEGEDPDMIEKYPDIKGPNAYLIREIRRERRVELFAEGLRYMDILRWHCGHLLNRPRRGAKSNMYTAKELAYLTDKVPIKDGFIMPYDLRIDYQPNFTEKNYLFNIPLNEISLNPNLLPQNPGWE
;
A
#
# COMPACT_ATOMS: atom_id res chain seq x y z
N ASP A 1 -45.61 2.66 -28.71
CA ASP A 1 -44.49 3.03 -27.87
C ASP A 1 -43.80 1.74 -27.42
N LEU A 2 -42.85 1.28 -28.22
CA LEU A 2 -41.97 0.18 -27.85
C LEU A 2 -40.92 0.74 -26.86
N LYS A 3 -40.98 0.34 -25.60
CA LYS A 3 -39.87 0.56 -24.68
C LYS A 3 -38.68 -0.26 -25.18
N PRO A 4 -37.47 0.27 -25.18
CA PRO A 4 -36.29 -0.51 -25.52
C PRO A 4 -36.21 -1.79 -24.66
N GLU A 5 -35.94 -2.93 -25.27
CA GLU A 5 -35.86 -4.24 -24.58
C GLU A 5 -34.92 -4.19 -23.36
N ASP A 6 -33.81 -3.46 -23.46
CA ASP A 6 -32.85 -3.26 -22.36
C ASP A 6 -33.47 -2.67 -21.09
N VAL A 7 -34.46 -1.78 -21.20
CA VAL A 7 -35.15 -1.18 -20.05
C VAL A 7 -36.15 -2.16 -19.43
N ILE A 8 -36.75 -3.01 -20.23
CA ILE A 8 -37.69 -4.04 -19.76
C ILE A 8 -36.90 -5.15 -19.03
N GLU A 9 -35.77 -5.56 -19.56
CA GLU A 9 -34.88 -6.55 -18.95
C GLU A 9 -34.31 -6.05 -17.63
N SER A 10 -33.82 -4.81 -17.56
CA SER A 10 -33.33 -4.21 -16.32
C SER A 10 -34.40 -4.14 -15.22
N ASN A 11 -35.63 -3.73 -15.57
CA ASN A 11 -36.71 -3.69 -14.61
C ASN A 11 -37.09 -5.08 -14.09
N HIS A 12 -37.14 -6.06 -14.97
CA HIS A 12 -37.45 -7.44 -14.61
C HIS A 12 -36.36 -8.05 -13.72
N TYR A 13 -35.07 -7.73 -13.99
CA TYR A 13 -33.95 -8.18 -13.15
C TYR A 13 -34.15 -7.77 -11.69
N TRP A 14 -34.38 -6.48 -11.41
CA TRP A 14 -34.50 -5.99 -10.03
C TRP A 14 -35.71 -6.53 -9.28
N GLU A 15 -36.80 -6.81 -9.96
CA GLU A 15 -38.03 -7.37 -9.38
C GLU A 15 -37.91 -8.87 -9.09
N THR A 16 -36.94 -9.56 -9.67
CA THR A 16 -36.71 -11.00 -9.52
C THR A 16 -35.41 -11.35 -8.85
N ALA A 17 -34.48 -10.38 -8.70
CA ALA A 17 -33.16 -10.59 -8.11
C ALA A 17 -33.28 -11.05 -6.65
N ASN A 18 -33.01 -12.33 -6.36
CA ASN A 18 -32.91 -12.85 -5.02
C ASN A 18 -31.57 -12.47 -4.35
N ALA A 19 -31.33 -12.93 -3.12
CA ALA A 19 -30.09 -12.66 -2.38
C ALA A 19 -28.81 -13.07 -3.16
N SER A 20 -28.84 -14.21 -3.85
CA SER A 20 -27.69 -14.68 -4.65
C SER A 20 -27.44 -13.79 -5.86
N ALA A 21 -28.50 -13.26 -6.50
CA ALA A 21 -28.34 -12.32 -7.61
C ALA A 21 -27.73 -10.99 -7.15
N LEU A 22 -28.16 -10.47 -5.98
CA LEU A 22 -27.55 -9.28 -5.37
C LEU A 22 -26.07 -9.51 -5.03
N GLU A 23 -25.73 -10.70 -4.50
CA GLU A 23 -24.35 -11.10 -4.23
C GLU A 23 -23.50 -11.12 -5.50
N GLN A 24 -23.99 -11.78 -6.56
CA GLN A 24 -23.30 -11.86 -7.84
C GLN A 24 -23.06 -10.48 -8.45
N TYR A 25 -24.02 -9.57 -8.31
CA TYR A 25 -23.82 -8.17 -8.73
C TYR A 25 -22.65 -7.53 -7.97
N CYS A 26 -22.61 -7.64 -6.64
CA CYS A 26 -21.51 -7.13 -5.82
C CYS A 26 -20.16 -7.77 -6.19
N ASN A 27 -20.15 -9.07 -6.50
CA ASN A 27 -18.91 -9.78 -6.87
C ASN A 27 -18.21 -9.19 -8.09
N THR A 28 -18.92 -8.49 -8.96
CA THR A 28 -18.32 -7.83 -10.14
C THR A 28 -17.37 -6.68 -9.81
N PHE A 29 -17.44 -6.13 -8.59
CA PHE A 29 -16.60 -5.02 -8.12
C PHE A 29 -15.27 -5.49 -7.51
N TYR A 30 -15.23 -6.67 -6.90
CA TYR A 30 -14.04 -7.19 -6.22
C TYR A 30 -12.78 -7.22 -7.12
N PRO A 31 -12.80 -7.80 -8.34
CA PRO A 31 -11.62 -7.85 -9.19
C PRO A 31 -11.10 -6.47 -9.62
N LYS A 32 -11.97 -5.45 -9.55
CA LYS A 32 -11.66 -4.09 -10.00
C LYS A 32 -11.10 -3.21 -8.90
N LEU A 33 -11.48 -3.46 -7.65
CA LEU A 33 -11.19 -2.58 -6.51
C LEU A 33 -10.41 -3.26 -5.38
N ILE A 34 -10.54 -4.57 -5.20
CA ILE A 34 -9.75 -5.34 -4.24
C ILE A 34 -8.57 -5.93 -5.00
N ILE A 35 -7.50 -5.14 -5.11
CA ILE A 35 -6.39 -5.42 -6.04
C ILE A 35 -5.44 -6.50 -5.51
N GLY A 36 -5.05 -6.43 -4.22
CA GLY A 36 -4.07 -7.35 -3.63
C GLY A 36 -2.75 -7.36 -4.39
N GLN A 37 -2.26 -8.56 -4.73
CA GLN A 37 -1.08 -8.75 -5.59
C GLN A 37 -1.44 -8.75 -7.10
N GLY A 38 -2.63 -8.31 -7.44
CA GLY A 38 -3.14 -8.29 -8.82
C GLY A 38 -4.23 -9.34 -9.06
N ASN A 39 -4.72 -9.39 -10.29
CA ASN A 39 -5.74 -10.38 -10.65
C ASN A 39 -5.10 -11.77 -10.90
N PRO A 40 -5.80 -12.85 -10.56
CA PRO A 40 -5.33 -14.19 -10.87
C PRO A 40 -4.95 -14.34 -12.35
N ASN A 41 -3.97 -15.20 -12.62
CA ASN A 41 -3.47 -15.49 -13.97
C ASN A 41 -2.95 -14.25 -14.74
N THR A 42 -2.53 -13.20 -14.04
CA THR A 42 -1.88 -12.03 -14.63
C THR A 42 -0.37 -12.17 -14.49
N ASP A 43 0.34 -12.21 -15.63
CA ASP A 43 1.79 -12.40 -15.66
C ASP A 43 2.52 -11.23 -14.98
N GLY A 44 3.41 -11.57 -14.05
CA GLY A 44 4.23 -10.59 -13.33
C GLY A 44 3.49 -9.66 -12.37
N ALA A 45 2.20 -9.93 -12.07
CA ALA A 45 1.43 -9.11 -11.14
C ALA A 45 2.03 -9.14 -9.73
N MET A 46 2.40 -7.97 -9.23
CA MET A 46 2.90 -7.69 -7.88
C MET A 46 2.48 -6.27 -7.48
N GLU A 47 1.17 -6.03 -7.45
CA GLU A 47 0.61 -4.67 -7.37
C GLU A 47 1.07 -3.89 -6.13
N PHE A 48 1.13 -4.51 -4.95
CA PHE A 48 1.59 -3.83 -3.75
C PHE A 48 3.04 -3.34 -3.88
N ILE A 49 3.92 -4.16 -4.45
CA ILE A 49 5.32 -3.80 -4.69
C ILE A 49 5.42 -2.73 -5.77
N SER A 50 4.66 -2.87 -6.85
CA SER A 50 4.61 -1.90 -7.94
C SER A 50 4.13 -0.52 -7.48
N ILE A 51 3.12 -0.48 -6.59
CA ILE A 51 2.65 0.77 -5.99
C ILE A 51 3.73 1.36 -5.07
N ASP A 52 4.41 0.56 -4.26
CA ASP A 52 5.49 1.05 -3.41
C ASP A 52 6.72 1.52 -4.21
N CYS A 53 6.91 1.10 -5.46
CA CYS A 53 7.91 1.69 -6.37
C CYS A 53 7.60 3.15 -6.75
N GLN A 54 6.36 3.61 -6.58
CA GLN A 54 6.00 5.03 -6.76
C GLN A 54 6.47 5.90 -5.59
N SER A 55 7.15 5.32 -4.61
CA SER A 55 7.60 5.98 -3.38
C SER A 55 9.13 5.94 -3.22
N ASP A 56 9.60 6.25 -2.02
CA ASP A 56 10.98 6.13 -1.57
C ASP A 56 11.30 4.78 -0.91
N ASN A 57 10.38 3.80 -0.95
CA ASN A 57 10.56 2.49 -0.33
C ASN A 57 11.31 1.49 -1.23
N ILE A 58 10.90 1.38 -2.49
CA ILE A 58 11.36 0.32 -3.39
C ILE A 58 11.86 0.92 -4.70
N TYR A 59 13.00 0.42 -5.17
CA TYR A 59 13.57 0.78 -6.46
C TYR A 59 13.56 -0.40 -7.41
N SER A 60 13.32 -0.12 -8.69
CA SER A 60 13.36 -1.09 -9.79
C SER A 60 14.32 -0.61 -10.87
N THR A 61 14.63 -1.46 -11.83
CA THR A 61 15.48 -1.09 -12.99
C THR A 61 14.77 -0.16 -13.98
N GLY A 62 13.44 -0.20 -14.00
CA GLY A 62 12.61 0.64 -14.88
C GLY A 62 12.53 2.10 -14.43
N ALA A 63 12.22 2.99 -15.36
CA ALA A 63 11.85 4.36 -15.03
C ALA A 63 10.51 4.38 -14.27
N ASN A 64 10.42 5.23 -13.24
CA ASN A 64 9.18 5.49 -12.53
C ASN A 64 8.90 6.99 -12.51
N ASN A 65 8.18 7.46 -13.52
CA ASN A 65 7.91 8.89 -13.69
C ASN A 65 7.13 9.50 -12.51
N ILE A 66 6.30 8.71 -11.81
CA ILE A 66 5.57 9.17 -10.62
C ILE A 66 6.56 9.43 -9.49
N ALA A 67 7.36 8.43 -9.13
CA ALA A 67 8.36 8.56 -8.07
C ALA A 67 9.45 9.60 -8.38
N TRP A 68 9.71 9.87 -9.67
CA TRP A 68 10.72 10.84 -10.09
C TRP A 68 10.16 12.25 -10.33
N GLY A 69 8.83 12.42 -10.17
CA GLY A 69 8.18 13.72 -10.44
C GLY A 69 8.23 14.13 -11.91
N GLN A 70 8.35 13.17 -12.82
CA GLN A 70 8.50 13.38 -14.27
C GLN A 70 7.21 13.03 -15.04
N ASN A 71 6.05 13.10 -14.38
CA ASN A 71 4.76 12.88 -15.01
C ASN A 71 4.55 13.90 -16.13
N LEU A 72 4.02 13.41 -17.25
CA LEU A 72 3.60 14.25 -18.38
C LEU A 72 2.09 14.42 -18.37
N VAL A 73 1.62 15.49 -19.04
CA VAL A 73 0.19 15.70 -19.32
C VAL A 73 -0.34 14.52 -20.13
N THR A 74 -1.44 13.93 -19.68
CA THR A 74 -2.08 12.80 -20.36
C THR A 74 -3.34 13.24 -21.09
N THR A 75 -3.57 12.65 -22.26
CA THR A 75 -4.83 12.84 -23.02
C THR A 75 -5.96 11.96 -22.49
N SER A 76 -5.61 10.81 -21.92
CA SER A 76 -6.54 9.86 -21.31
C SER A 76 -5.94 9.27 -20.04
N ASP A 77 -6.78 8.86 -19.11
CA ASP A 77 -6.38 8.17 -17.88
C ASP A 77 -7.45 7.13 -17.52
N SER A 78 -7.06 5.87 -17.37
CA SER A 78 -7.98 4.78 -17.05
C SER A 78 -8.67 4.96 -15.69
N GLN A 79 -8.05 5.71 -14.76
CA GLN A 79 -8.62 6.02 -13.45
C GLN A 79 -9.74 7.07 -13.51
N TRP A 80 -9.90 7.79 -14.64
CA TRP A 80 -11.04 8.67 -14.88
C TRP A 80 -12.31 7.93 -15.33
N SER A 81 -12.30 6.61 -15.37
CA SER A 81 -13.48 5.80 -15.71
C SER A 81 -14.58 5.92 -14.64
N TRP A 82 -15.83 6.07 -15.09
CA TRP A 82 -17.00 6.18 -14.23
C TRP A 82 -17.88 4.92 -14.20
N SER A 83 -17.43 3.84 -14.83
CA SER A 83 -18.19 2.59 -14.95
C SER A 83 -18.51 1.94 -13.59
N ILE A 84 -17.58 2.01 -12.64
CA ILE A 84 -17.78 1.51 -11.27
C ILE A 84 -18.86 2.34 -10.56
N ILE A 85 -18.75 3.66 -10.61
CA ILE A 85 -19.73 4.57 -9.99
C ILE A 85 -21.11 4.39 -10.60
N ARG A 86 -21.21 4.24 -11.93
CA ARG A 86 -22.47 3.95 -12.61
C ARG A 86 -23.09 2.66 -12.09
N GLY A 87 -22.31 1.57 -12.00
CA GLY A 87 -22.78 0.30 -11.46
C GLY A 87 -23.23 0.41 -10.00
N CYS A 88 -22.48 1.13 -9.16
CA CYS A 88 -22.89 1.40 -7.78
C CYS A 88 -24.22 2.15 -7.72
N ASN A 89 -24.37 3.20 -8.52
CA ASN A 89 -25.60 3.99 -8.54
C ASN A 89 -26.80 3.18 -9.09
N GLU A 90 -26.57 2.33 -10.11
CA GLU A 90 -27.60 1.42 -10.62
C GLU A 90 -28.11 0.48 -9.53
N PHE A 91 -27.22 -0.13 -8.76
CA PHE A 91 -27.60 -0.97 -7.64
C PHE A 91 -28.37 -0.18 -6.58
N LEU A 92 -27.81 0.92 -6.09
CA LEU A 92 -28.39 1.72 -5.01
C LEU A 92 -29.78 2.31 -5.34
N ASN A 93 -30.04 2.58 -6.61
CA ASN A 93 -31.34 3.09 -7.06
C ASN A 93 -32.40 1.98 -7.16
N ASN A 94 -32.02 0.72 -7.24
CA ASN A 94 -32.96 -0.36 -7.58
C ASN A 94 -33.05 -1.49 -6.55
N TYR A 95 -32.05 -1.70 -5.67
CA TYR A 95 -31.95 -2.89 -4.80
C TYR A 95 -33.18 -3.09 -3.89
N GLN A 96 -33.88 -2.03 -3.53
CA GLN A 96 -35.10 -2.10 -2.71
C GLN A 96 -36.27 -2.82 -3.41
N ARG A 97 -36.24 -2.89 -4.76
CA ARG A 97 -37.24 -3.61 -5.57
C ARG A 97 -37.05 -5.13 -5.53
N SER A 98 -35.88 -5.57 -5.08
CA SER A 98 -35.56 -6.99 -4.95
C SER A 98 -36.48 -7.68 -3.93
N PRO A 99 -36.95 -8.91 -4.20
CA PRO A 99 -37.70 -9.72 -3.24
C PRO A 99 -36.82 -10.33 -2.14
N ALA A 100 -35.49 -10.12 -2.17
CA ALA A 100 -34.58 -10.59 -1.12
C ALA A 100 -34.95 -10.03 0.26
N GLY A 101 -34.66 -10.78 1.31
CA GLY A 101 -34.87 -10.34 2.69
C GLY A 101 -34.00 -9.12 3.05
N GLU A 102 -34.49 -8.30 3.99
CA GLU A 102 -33.85 -7.04 4.39
C GLU A 102 -32.37 -7.21 4.81
N SER A 103 -32.03 -8.30 5.49
CA SER A 103 -30.62 -8.59 5.89
C SER A 103 -29.70 -8.71 4.68
N ALA A 104 -30.12 -9.39 3.61
CA ALA A 104 -29.35 -9.51 2.38
C ALA A 104 -29.29 -8.17 1.62
N LYS A 105 -30.40 -7.45 1.51
CA LYS A 105 -30.45 -6.11 0.91
C LYS A 105 -29.48 -5.16 1.60
N ASN A 106 -29.48 -5.13 2.94
CA ASN A 106 -28.62 -4.28 3.74
C ASN A 106 -27.15 -4.67 3.57
N GLN A 107 -26.83 -5.97 3.63
CA GLN A 107 -25.45 -6.44 3.43
C GLN A 107 -24.89 -5.96 2.07
N TYR A 108 -25.62 -6.23 0.99
CA TYR A 108 -25.11 -5.93 -0.36
C TYR A 108 -25.17 -4.43 -0.69
N ALA A 109 -26.14 -3.69 -0.16
CA ALA A 109 -26.14 -2.22 -0.27
C ALA A 109 -24.93 -1.63 0.48
N GLY A 110 -24.61 -2.13 1.66
CA GLY A 110 -23.42 -1.74 2.41
C GLY A 110 -22.12 -2.00 1.63
N GLU A 111 -22.00 -3.16 0.97
CA GLU A 111 -20.85 -3.45 0.09
C GLU A 111 -20.75 -2.46 -1.08
N ILE A 112 -21.86 -2.12 -1.71
CA ILE A 112 -21.88 -1.13 -2.80
C ILE A 112 -21.50 0.27 -2.30
N TYR A 113 -21.96 0.69 -1.13
CA TYR A 113 -21.52 1.95 -0.52
C TYR A 113 -20.00 1.94 -0.24
N PHE A 114 -19.47 0.81 0.23
CA PHE A 114 -18.03 0.63 0.41
C PHE A 114 -17.27 0.78 -0.93
N PHE A 115 -17.70 0.10 -1.99
CA PHE A 115 -17.06 0.18 -3.30
C PHE A 115 -17.15 1.57 -3.92
N LYS A 116 -18.31 2.23 -3.78
CA LYS A 116 -18.49 3.61 -4.22
C LYS A 116 -17.53 4.55 -3.51
N ALA A 117 -17.41 4.43 -2.20
CA ALA A 117 -16.49 5.22 -1.40
C ALA A 117 -15.02 4.97 -1.81
N LEU A 118 -14.62 3.72 -2.01
CA LEU A 118 -13.26 3.36 -2.39
C LEU A 118 -12.88 3.90 -3.78
N ASP A 119 -13.77 3.77 -4.77
CA ASP A 119 -13.50 4.26 -6.12
C ASP A 119 -13.42 5.80 -6.16
N TYR A 120 -14.32 6.49 -5.46
CA TYR A 120 -14.24 7.94 -5.32
C TYR A 120 -13.01 8.41 -4.56
N PHE A 121 -12.63 7.70 -3.51
CA PHE A 121 -11.40 8.02 -2.77
C PHE A 121 -10.16 7.92 -3.68
N ASN A 122 -10.06 6.86 -4.47
CA ASN A 122 -8.96 6.71 -5.44
C ASN A 122 -8.93 7.87 -6.45
N LYS A 123 -10.09 8.31 -6.93
CA LYS A 123 -10.21 9.47 -7.82
C LYS A 123 -9.79 10.78 -7.16
N VAL A 124 -10.21 11.02 -5.92
CA VAL A 124 -9.83 12.22 -5.16
C VAL A 124 -8.33 12.25 -4.87
N VAL A 125 -7.74 11.11 -4.49
CA VAL A 125 -6.28 11.00 -4.29
C VAL A 125 -5.53 11.37 -5.56
N ARG A 126 -6.03 10.97 -6.72
CA ARG A 126 -5.37 11.18 -8.01
C ARG A 126 -5.63 12.55 -8.63
N PHE A 127 -6.90 12.98 -8.63
CA PHE A 127 -7.35 14.16 -9.40
C PHE A 127 -7.81 15.34 -8.53
N GLY A 128 -7.95 15.18 -7.23
CA GLY A 128 -8.51 16.21 -6.35
C GLY A 128 -10.02 16.37 -6.54
N ASP A 129 -10.46 17.50 -7.09
CA ASP A 129 -11.84 17.75 -7.40
C ASP A 129 -12.33 16.85 -8.53
N VAL A 130 -13.50 16.22 -8.36
CA VAL A 130 -14.11 15.32 -9.35
C VAL A 130 -15.63 15.47 -9.35
N PRO A 131 -16.33 15.17 -10.45
CA PRO A 131 -17.80 15.18 -10.46
C PRO A 131 -18.36 14.13 -9.50
N TRP A 132 -19.39 14.49 -8.71
CA TRP A 132 -20.09 13.55 -7.85
C TRP A 132 -21.43 13.14 -8.48
N TYR A 133 -21.63 11.85 -8.70
CA TYR A 133 -22.84 11.30 -9.32
C TYR A 133 -23.64 10.46 -8.32
N THR A 134 -24.96 10.73 -8.25
CA THR A 134 -25.89 10.05 -7.32
C THR A 134 -26.84 9.08 -8.01
N LYS A 135 -26.89 9.08 -9.33
CA LYS A 135 -27.77 8.23 -10.15
C LYS A 135 -26.99 7.64 -11.33
N PRO A 136 -27.45 6.53 -11.92
CA PRO A 136 -26.88 6.02 -13.16
C PRO A 136 -27.15 7.02 -14.29
N LEU A 137 -26.09 7.39 -15.03
CA LEU A 137 -26.19 8.34 -16.11
C LEU A 137 -26.36 7.60 -17.46
N THR A 138 -27.15 8.20 -18.35
CA THR A 138 -27.31 7.81 -19.74
C THR A 138 -26.65 8.84 -20.64
N THR A 139 -26.52 8.55 -21.93
CA THR A 139 -25.96 9.49 -22.92
C THR A 139 -26.66 10.83 -23.00
N ASN A 140 -27.92 10.91 -22.53
CA ASN A 140 -28.75 12.13 -22.53
C ASN A 140 -28.77 12.82 -21.16
N SER A 141 -28.04 12.33 -20.17
CA SER A 141 -28.05 12.90 -18.83
C SER A 141 -27.27 14.23 -18.82
N PRO A 142 -27.91 15.37 -18.43
CA PRO A 142 -27.22 16.66 -18.39
C PRO A 142 -26.06 16.69 -17.39
N GLU A 143 -26.08 15.85 -16.38
CA GLU A 143 -25.02 15.72 -15.37
C GLU A 143 -23.68 15.25 -15.97
N LEU A 144 -23.68 14.69 -17.19
CA LEU A 144 -22.41 14.38 -17.90
C LEU A 144 -21.59 15.63 -18.19
N TYR A 145 -22.23 16.78 -18.26
CA TYR A 145 -21.59 18.06 -18.55
C TYR A 145 -21.45 18.95 -17.31
N GLN A 146 -21.69 18.43 -16.11
CA GLN A 146 -21.43 19.19 -14.89
C GLN A 146 -19.94 19.41 -14.67
N GLY A 147 -19.59 20.46 -13.91
CA GLY A 147 -18.24 20.69 -13.43
C GLY A 147 -17.81 19.70 -12.35
N ARG A 148 -16.60 19.85 -11.89
CA ARG A 148 -16.07 19.09 -10.77
C ARG A 148 -16.66 19.61 -9.46
N ASN A 149 -17.12 18.73 -8.59
CA ASN A 149 -17.39 19.07 -7.19
C ASN A 149 -16.07 19.26 -6.45
N SER A 150 -16.07 20.14 -5.48
CA SER A 150 -14.90 20.37 -4.66
C SER A 150 -14.49 19.10 -3.88
N ARG A 151 -13.18 18.94 -3.63
CA ARG A 151 -12.67 17.87 -2.77
C ARG A 151 -13.42 17.83 -1.44
N TYR A 152 -13.78 18.97 -0.87
CA TYR A 152 -14.53 19.05 0.39
C TYR A 152 -15.87 18.32 0.31
N GLU A 153 -16.68 18.62 -0.71
CA GLU A 153 -17.98 17.99 -0.93
C GLU A 153 -17.86 16.50 -1.25
N VAL A 154 -16.88 16.13 -2.07
CA VAL A 154 -16.65 14.73 -2.43
C VAL A 154 -16.21 13.91 -1.23
N MET A 155 -15.28 14.43 -0.40
CA MET A 155 -14.83 13.72 0.79
C MET A 155 -15.91 13.59 1.86
N ASP A 156 -16.76 14.59 2.04
CA ASP A 156 -17.94 14.50 2.90
C ASP A 156 -18.93 13.45 2.41
N SER A 157 -19.12 13.37 1.10
CA SER A 157 -19.96 12.34 0.47
C SER A 157 -19.38 10.93 0.58
N ILE A 158 -18.05 10.78 0.48
CA ILE A 158 -17.33 9.52 0.74
C ILE A 158 -17.54 9.08 2.19
N LEU A 159 -17.38 10.00 3.14
CA LEU A 159 -17.59 9.72 4.57
C LEU A 159 -19.02 9.23 4.81
N MET A 160 -20.03 9.90 4.23
CA MET A 160 -21.43 9.46 4.31
C MET A 160 -21.63 8.05 3.73
N CYS A 161 -21.01 7.72 2.60
CA CYS A 161 -21.06 6.35 2.05
C CYS A 161 -20.45 5.33 3.00
N LEU A 162 -19.32 5.65 3.64
CA LEU A 162 -18.68 4.76 4.61
C LEU A 162 -19.53 4.58 5.87
N ASP A 163 -20.17 5.64 6.36
CA ASP A 163 -21.11 5.57 7.49
C ASP A 163 -22.29 4.65 7.17
N ARG A 164 -22.86 4.78 5.96
CA ARG A 164 -23.92 3.88 5.49
C ARG A 164 -23.44 2.43 5.35
N ALA A 165 -22.24 2.21 4.86
CA ALA A 165 -21.64 0.88 4.79
C ALA A 165 -21.49 0.24 6.18
N VAL A 166 -21.00 0.98 7.15
CA VAL A 166 -20.84 0.53 8.56
C VAL A 166 -22.19 0.24 9.21
N GLU A 167 -23.20 1.08 8.94
CA GLU A 167 -24.56 0.89 9.49
C GLU A 167 -25.25 -0.35 8.93
N LEU A 168 -25.15 -0.59 7.63
CA LEU A 168 -25.92 -1.62 6.94
C LEU A 168 -25.32 -3.02 7.05
N MET A 169 -24.00 -3.15 7.10
CA MET A 169 -23.36 -4.45 7.07
C MET A 169 -23.20 -5.12 8.44
N ALA A 170 -23.22 -6.43 8.43
CA ALA A 170 -22.83 -7.27 9.57
C ALA A 170 -21.32 -7.27 9.78
N LYS A 171 -20.89 -7.65 11.00
CA LYS A 171 -19.47 -7.94 11.31
C LYS A 171 -18.93 -9.05 10.43
N LYS A 172 -17.60 -9.11 10.31
CA LYS A 172 -16.88 -10.10 9.51
C LYS A 172 -17.24 -11.53 9.88
N THR A 173 -17.65 -12.31 8.88
CA THR A 173 -17.82 -13.77 8.95
C THR A 173 -16.92 -14.49 7.95
N ASN A 174 -16.52 -13.81 6.87
CA ASN A 174 -15.62 -14.29 5.84
C ASN A 174 -14.55 -13.22 5.59
N VAL A 175 -13.28 -13.61 5.65
CA VAL A 175 -12.13 -12.71 5.50
C VAL A 175 -11.97 -12.17 4.07
N ALA A 176 -12.50 -12.86 3.07
CA ALA A 176 -12.45 -12.43 1.67
C ALA A 176 -13.67 -11.58 1.24
N ARG A 177 -14.61 -11.32 2.17
CA ARG A 177 -15.82 -10.55 1.89
C ARG A 177 -15.84 -9.22 2.63
N VAL A 178 -16.22 -8.17 1.93
CA VAL A 178 -16.44 -6.84 2.53
C VAL A 178 -17.51 -6.94 3.62
N SER A 179 -17.24 -6.33 4.76
CA SER A 179 -18.03 -6.41 5.99
C SER A 179 -18.02 -5.06 6.70
N LYS A 180 -18.77 -4.94 7.78
CA LYS A 180 -18.71 -3.79 8.68
C LYS A 180 -17.28 -3.48 9.11
N ASP A 181 -16.49 -4.52 9.42
CA ASP A 181 -15.12 -4.39 9.87
C ASP A 181 -14.24 -3.78 8.76
N ALA A 182 -14.39 -4.26 7.52
CA ALA A 182 -13.69 -3.72 6.36
C ALA A 182 -14.11 -2.26 6.06
N ALA A 183 -15.39 -1.92 6.25
CA ALA A 183 -15.88 -0.55 6.10
C ALA A 183 -15.30 0.40 7.16
N LEU A 184 -15.19 -0.04 8.41
CA LEU A 184 -14.51 0.71 9.47
C LEU A 184 -13.01 0.90 9.17
N ALA A 185 -12.34 -0.14 8.65
CA ALA A 185 -10.94 -0.06 8.27
C ALA A 185 -10.71 0.92 7.11
N LEU A 186 -11.56 0.88 6.09
CA LEU A 186 -11.52 1.84 4.98
C LEU A 186 -11.83 3.26 5.48
N LYS A 187 -12.83 3.43 6.34
CA LYS A 187 -13.17 4.72 6.96
C LYS A 187 -11.97 5.29 7.71
N ALA A 188 -11.30 4.47 8.54
CA ALA A 188 -10.10 4.88 9.26
C ALA A 188 -8.99 5.35 8.32
N ARG A 189 -8.69 4.58 7.26
CA ARG A 189 -7.68 4.91 6.24
C ARG A 189 -8.00 6.20 5.48
N VAL A 190 -9.22 6.32 4.97
CA VAL A 190 -9.69 7.48 4.19
C VAL A 190 -9.68 8.75 5.03
N CYS A 191 -10.17 8.65 6.26
CA CYS A 191 -10.24 9.80 7.17
C CYS A 191 -8.86 10.23 7.66
N LEU A 192 -7.93 9.28 7.93
CA LEU A 192 -6.54 9.64 8.23
C LEU A 192 -5.89 10.35 7.05
N PHE A 193 -6.10 9.84 5.83
CA PHE A 193 -5.57 10.47 4.61
C PHE A 193 -6.05 11.91 4.49
N GLU A 194 -7.37 12.13 4.51
CA GLU A 194 -7.94 13.46 4.32
C GLU A 194 -7.62 14.41 5.46
N GLY A 195 -7.67 13.92 6.71
CA GLY A 195 -7.34 14.71 7.89
C GLY A 195 -5.92 15.26 7.82
N THR A 196 -4.93 14.41 7.51
CA THR A 196 -3.54 14.83 7.38
C THR A 196 -3.28 15.61 6.09
N TRP A 197 -3.93 15.27 4.98
CA TRP A 197 -3.88 16.07 3.75
C TRP A 197 -4.25 17.53 4.01
N ARG A 198 -5.33 17.76 4.75
CA ARG A 198 -5.77 19.11 5.12
C ARG A 198 -4.84 19.76 6.13
N LEU A 199 -4.42 19.02 7.14
CA LEU A 199 -3.56 19.53 8.21
C LEU A 199 -2.25 20.11 7.65
N TYR A 200 -1.54 19.33 6.85
CA TYR A 200 -0.23 19.73 6.31
C TYR A 200 -0.30 20.71 5.13
N ARG A 201 -1.50 21.11 4.73
CA ARG A 201 -1.77 22.18 3.76
C ARG A 201 -2.49 23.37 4.37
N ASN A 202 -2.69 23.38 5.70
CA ASN A 202 -3.43 24.42 6.42
C ASN A 202 -4.85 24.65 5.86
N LEU A 203 -5.53 23.56 5.48
CA LEU A 203 -6.89 23.58 4.98
C LEU A 203 -7.89 23.32 6.13
N GLU A 204 -9.11 23.82 5.99
CA GLU A 204 -10.17 23.66 6.98
C GLU A 204 -10.67 22.21 7.10
N GLY A 205 -11.21 21.86 8.28
CA GLY A 205 -11.89 20.58 8.52
C GLY A 205 -10.95 19.38 8.73
N SER A 206 -9.66 19.59 8.93
CA SER A 206 -8.68 18.54 9.25
C SER A 206 -9.09 17.76 10.50
N GLU A 207 -9.45 18.45 11.59
CA GLU A 207 -9.82 17.85 12.88
C GLU A 207 -10.99 16.86 12.74
N LYS A 208 -12.03 17.22 11.96
CA LYS A 208 -13.19 16.36 11.71
C LYS A 208 -12.73 14.97 11.19
N PHE A 209 -11.90 14.95 10.17
CA PHE A 209 -11.46 13.70 9.55
C PHE A 209 -10.47 12.94 10.45
N LEU A 210 -9.56 13.61 11.14
CA LEU A 210 -8.68 12.97 12.12
C LEU A 210 -9.47 12.32 13.26
N ARG A 211 -10.54 12.98 13.73
CA ARG A 211 -11.45 12.45 14.75
C ARG A 211 -12.19 11.21 14.26
N GLU A 212 -12.69 11.22 13.05
CA GLU A 212 -13.33 10.06 12.44
C GLU A 212 -12.35 8.88 12.26
N ALA A 213 -11.11 9.15 11.86
CA ALA A 213 -10.06 8.12 11.78
C ALA A 213 -9.75 7.51 13.15
N TYR A 214 -9.56 8.36 14.15
CA TYR A 214 -9.30 7.95 15.53
C TYR A 214 -10.43 7.08 16.08
N ASN A 215 -11.68 7.49 15.88
CA ASN A 215 -12.85 6.77 16.36
C ASN A 215 -13.07 5.44 15.61
N ALA A 216 -12.96 5.42 14.29
CA ALA A 216 -13.13 4.19 13.50
C ALA A 216 -12.06 3.14 13.83
N ALA A 217 -10.81 3.57 13.99
CA ALA A 217 -9.74 2.69 14.45
C ALA A 217 -10.00 2.19 15.88
N GLY A 218 -10.40 3.08 16.80
CA GLY A 218 -10.75 2.73 18.17
C GLY A 218 -11.93 1.76 18.28
N GLU A 219 -12.90 1.84 17.36
CA GLU A 219 -14.00 0.88 17.28
C GLU A 219 -13.49 -0.53 17.01
N LEU A 220 -12.61 -0.70 16.00
CA LEU A 220 -12.02 -2.00 15.66
C LEU A 220 -11.07 -2.55 16.75
N MET A 221 -10.56 -1.71 17.64
CA MET A 221 -9.72 -2.11 18.77
C MET A 221 -10.52 -2.65 19.96
N LYS A 222 -11.85 -2.55 19.95
CA LYS A 222 -12.69 -3.10 21.02
C LYS A 222 -12.63 -4.62 21.04
N PRO A 223 -12.66 -5.25 22.25
CA PRO A 223 -12.56 -6.71 22.38
C PRO A 223 -13.59 -7.50 21.61
N GLU A 224 -14.77 -6.95 21.39
CA GLU A 224 -15.88 -7.59 20.67
C GLU A 224 -15.64 -7.82 19.17
N TYR A 225 -14.58 -7.23 18.59
CA TYR A 225 -14.12 -7.50 17.24
C TYR A 225 -13.10 -8.64 17.19
N GLY A 226 -12.44 -8.95 18.32
CA GLY A 226 -11.54 -10.08 18.45
C GLY A 226 -10.21 -9.97 17.68
N TYR A 227 -9.82 -8.77 17.24
CA TYR A 227 -8.57 -8.60 16.53
C TYR A 227 -7.35 -8.61 17.45
N SER A 228 -6.29 -9.22 16.97
CA SER A 228 -4.97 -9.22 17.62
C SER A 228 -3.89 -9.42 16.56
N LEU A 229 -2.64 -9.04 16.89
CA LEU A 229 -1.51 -9.23 15.99
C LEU A 229 -1.16 -10.71 15.84
N TYR A 230 -0.92 -11.15 14.61
CA TYR A 230 -0.44 -12.49 14.32
C TYR A 230 0.97 -12.70 14.90
N ASN A 231 1.15 -13.73 15.71
CA ASN A 231 2.41 -13.99 16.42
C ASN A 231 2.71 -15.49 16.50
N THR A 232 2.74 -16.18 15.36
CA THR A 232 2.96 -17.61 15.27
C THR A 232 4.29 -17.94 14.62
N GLY A 233 5.03 -18.86 15.23
CA GLY A 233 6.33 -19.33 14.76
C GLY A 233 7.48 -18.38 15.13
N ASN A 234 8.67 -18.69 14.64
CA ASN A 234 9.91 -17.98 14.93
C ASN A 234 10.12 -16.71 14.08
N LYS A 235 9.38 -16.58 12.99
CA LYS A 235 9.38 -15.41 12.07
C LYS A 235 7.95 -14.91 11.86
N PRO A 236 7.25 -14.42 12.89
CA PRO A 236 5.81 -14.17 12.83
C PRO A 236 5.43 -13.12 11.78
N TYR A 237 6.26 -12.08 11.59
CA TYR A 237 6.01 -11.06 10.59
C TYR A 237 6.10 -11.66 9.17
N TYR A 238 7.15 -12.45 8.86
CA TYR A 238 7.27 -13.11 7.56
C TYR A 238 6.15 -14.13 7.35
N ASN A 239 5.87 -14.96 8.36
CA ASN A 239 4.84 -16.00 8.28
C ASN A 239 3.44 -15.45 8.02
N LEU A 240 3.16 -14.20 8.44
CA LEU A 240 1.89 -13.54 8.15
C LEU A 240 1.66 -13.41 6.63
N PHE A 241 2.72 -13.14 5.86
CA PHE A 241 2.62 -12.77 4.44
C PHE A 241 2.83 -13.95 3.46
N ILE A 242 2.95 -15.17 3.96
CA ILE A 242 3.12 -16.37 3.13
C ILE A 242 2.01 -17.41 3.35
N GLN A 243 0.87 -16.99 3.89
CA GLN A 243 -0.29 -17.86 4.10
C GLN A 243 -1.14 -17.94 2.85
N ASP A 244 -1.57 -19.12 2.51
CA ASP A 244 -2.52 -19.43 1.43
C ASP A 244 -3.98 -19.44 1.90
N ASN A 245 -4.22 -19.14 3.17
CA ASN A 245 -5.55 -19.05 3.76
C ASN A 245 -5.50 -18.22 5.04
N TYR A 246 -6.22 -17.11 5.07
CA TYR A 246 -6.36 -16.26 6.24
C TYR A 246 -7.60 -16.56 7.09
N THR A 247 -8.34 -17.63 6.82
CA THR A 247 -9.48 -18.03 7.66
C THR A 247 -9.02 -18.24 9.10
N GLY A 248 -9.64 -17.55 10.05
CA GLY A 248 -9.29 -17.62 11.47
C GLY A 248 -8.05 -16.82 11.87
N ASN A 249 -7.37 -16.15 10.94
CA ASN A 249 -6.26 -15.24 11.28
C ASN A 249 -6.82 -13.98 11.96
N SER A 250 -6.41 -13.74 13.21
CA SER A 250 -6.92 -12.65 14.04
C SER A 250 -6.42 -11.27 13.64
N GLU A 251 -5.39 -11.18 12.80
CA GLU A 251 -4.87 -9.88 12.32
C GLU A 251 -5.55 -9.40 11.04
N ILE A 252 -6.06 -10.31 10.19
CA ILE A 252 -6.60 -9.96 8.88
C ILE A 252 -8.07 -9.54 8.96
N ILE A 253 -8.36 -8.35 8.46
CA ILE A 253 -9.71 -7.78 8.40
C ILE A 253 -10.36 -8.08 7.05
N LEU A 254 -9.62 -7.87 5.96
CA LEU A 254 -10.04 -8.20 4.60
C LEU A 254 -8.83 -8.72 3.82
N SER A 255 -9.01 -9.79 3.08
CA SER A 255 -8.00 -10.36 2.17
C SER A 255 -8.54 -10.54 0.76
N LYS A 256 -7.62 -10.67 -0.19
CA LYS A 256 -7.89 -11.25 -1.51
C LYS A 256 -7.32 -12.65 -1.53
N GLU A 257 -8.18 -13.62 -1.81
CA GLU A 257 -7.82 -15.03 -1.88
C GLU A 257 -7.33 -15.41 -3.27
N TYR A 258 -6.38 -16.35 -3.30
CA TYR A 258 -5.87 -16.99 -4.51
C TYR A 258 -5.87 -18.50 -4.31
N ASP A 259 -6.18 -19.25 -5.36
CA ASP A 259 -6.19 -20.71 -5.34
C ASP A 259 -5.74 -21.28 -6.70
N ALA A 260 -4.51 -21.72 -6.75
CA ALA A 260 -3.95 -22.31 -7.96
C ALA A 260 -4.61 -23.64 -8.37
N SER A 261 -5.26 -24.34 -7.43
CA SER A 261 -5.94 -25.62 -7.70
C SER A 261 -7.17 -25.47 -8.58
N ILE A 262 -7.82 -24.31 -8.51
CA ILE A 262 -8.99 -23.95 -9.34
C ILE A 262 -8.64 -22.92 -10.43
N ASN A 263 -7.36 -22.82 -10.77
CA ASN A 263 -6.85 -21.90 -11.79
C ASN A 263 -7.06 -20.40 -11.46
N MET A 264 -6.97 -20.06 -10.17
CA MET A 264 -7.05 -18.69 -9.63
C MET A 264 -5.74 -18.32 -8.91
N GLY A 265 -4.61 -18.81 -9.39
CA GLY A 265 -3.29 -18.58 -8.81
C GLY A 265 -2.58 -17.33 -9.34
N HIS A 266 -1.45 -17.01 -8.72
CA HIS A 266 -0.55 -15.91 -9.08
C HIS A 266 0.90 -16.38 -9.19
N ASP A 267 1.80 -15.45 -9.50
CA ASP A 267 3.22 -15.72 -9.77
C ASP A 267 4.18 -15.09 -8.74
N ILE A 268 3.70 -14.58 -7.61
CA ILE A 268 4.57 -13.72 -6.79
C ILE A 268 5.86 -14.40 -6.33
N SER A 269 5.78 -15.65 -5.86
CA SER A 269 6.96 -16.41 -5.43
C SER A 269 7.91 -16.79 -6.57
N ARG A 270 7.41 -16.82 -7.82
CA ARG A 270 8.21 -17.01 -9.03
C ARG A 270 8.80 -15.70 -9.55
N THR A 271 8.02 -14.64 -9.55
CA THR A 271 8.36 -13.36 -10.19
C THR A 271 9.24 -12.49 -9.31
N LEU A 272 9.03 -12.50 -8.00
CA LEU A 272 9.78 -11.66 -7.07
C LEU A 272 11.31 -11.84 -7.18
N PRO A 273 11.87 -13.06 -7.29
CA PRO A 273 13.30 -13.25 -7.53
C PRO A 273 13.80 -12.74 -8.90
N LEU A 274 12.91 -12.56 -9.87
CA LEU A 274 13.24 -12.17 -11.25
C LEU A 274 13.04 -10.67 -11.52
N SER A 275 12.40 -9.94 -10.61
CA SER A 275 11.88 -8.60 -10.87
C SER A 275 12.87 -7.47 -10.61
N ASN A 276 14.02 -7.76 -10.00
CA ASN A 276 15.06 -6.79 -9.64
C ASN A 276 14.62 -5.69 -8.65
N TYR A 277 13.50 -5.86 -7.96
CA TYR A 277 13.06 -4.93 -6.94
C TYR A 277 13.98 -4.97 -5.71
N GLY A 278 14.25 -3.80 -5.13
CA GLY A 278 15.05 -3.70 -3.93
C GLY A 278 14.55 -2.64 -2.98
N MET A 279 14.65 -2.92 -1.67
CA MET A 279 14.41 -1.91 -0.65
C MET A 279 15.43 -0.78 -0.80
N SER A 280 15.01 0.46 -0.65
CA SER A 280 15.92 1.60 -0.65
C SER A 280 16.81 1.64 0.59
N ARG A 281 17.99 2.25 0.49
CA ARG A 281 18.85 2.50 1.66
C ARG A 281 18.13 3.35 2.70
N ASP A 282 17.38 4.33 2.26
CA ASP A 282 16.63 5.23 3.13
C ASP A 282 15.60 4.49 3.99
N CYS A 283 14.88 3.53 3.40
CA CYS A 283 13.96 2.65 4.15
C CYS A 283 14.73 1.68 5.07
N PHE A 284 15.82 1.10 4.60
CA PHE A 284 16.69 0.23 5.40
C PHE A 284 17.20 0.91 6.67
N GLU A 285 17.54 2.18 6.61
CA GLU A 285 18.05 2.95 7.75
C GLU A 285 17.01 3.19 8.84
N GLU A 286 15.71 3.14 8.52
CA GLU A 286 14.63 3.36 9.49
C GLU A 286 14.38 2.19 10.45
N TYR A 287 14.86 0.99 10.13
CA TYR A 287 14.83 -0.12 11.07
C TYR A 287 15.81 0.14 12.22
N LEU A 288 15.32 0.18 13.46
CA LEU A 288 16.12 0.53 14.62
C LEU A 288 17.09 -0.60 15.04
N CYS A 289 18.09 -0.26 15.85
CA CYS A 289 18.94 -1.25 16.52
C CYS A 289 18.13 -2.01 17.57
N ALA A 290 18.11 -3.33 17.50
CA ALA A 290 17.40 -4.16 18.48
C ALA A 290 18.02 -4.10 19.89
N LYS A 291 19.30 -3.70 20.00
CA LYS A 291 20.02 -3.62 21.27
C LYS A 291 19.85 -2.28 21.96
N THR A 292 19.77 -1.18 21.19
CA THR A 292 19.76 0.18 21.77
C THR A 292 18.48 0.95 21.51
N GLY A 293 17.62 0.50 20.59
CA GLY A 293 16.45 1.23 20.13
C GLY A 293 16.76 2.48 19.29
N LEU A 294 18.03 2.73 18.98
CA LEU A 294 18.47 3.90 18.22
C LEU A 294 18.56 3.60 16.70
N PRO A 295 18.48 4.63 15.84
CA PRO A 295 18.81 4.50 14.43
C PRO A 295 20.31 4.14 14.27
N ILE A 296 20.64 3.48 13.17
CA ILE A 296 22.02 2.97 12.96
C ILE A 296 23.07 4.07 12.88
N SER A 297 22.67 5.27 12.48
CA SER A 297 23.54 6.46 12.44
C SER A 297 23.99 6.94 13.82
N GLN A 298 23.19 6.72 14.87
CA GLN A 298 23.45 7.12 16.25
C GLN A 298 23.92 5.95 17.14
N CYS A 299 23.66 4.72 16.71
CA CYS A 299 23.92 3.54 17.50
C CYS A 299 25.40 3.13 17.45
N SER A 300 26.04 2.99 18.60
CA SER A 300 27.44 2.51 18.71
C SER A 300 27.66 1.11 18.15
N CYS A 301 26.63 0.27 18.07
CA CYS A 301 26.70 -1.07 17.50
C CYS A 301 26.91 -1.04 15.98
N HIS A 302 26.43 0.01 15.28
CA HIS A 302 26.34 0.06 13.82
C HIS A 302 27.13 1.20 13.19
N LYS A 303 27.30 2.30 13.92
CA LYS A 303 28.00 3.49 13.40
C LYS A 303 29.39 3.14 12.87
N ASN A 304 29.65 3.48 11.62
CA ASN A 304 30.91 3.22 10.91
C ASN A 304 31.32 1.74 10.81
N LYS A 305 30.37 0.81 10.88
CA LYS A 305 30.60 -0.63 10.73
C LYS A 305 30.37 -1.11 9.30
N SER A 306 30.82 -2.32 9.01
CA SER A 306 30.58 -2.98 7.72
C SER A 306 29.11 -3.31 7.53
N SER A 307 28.66 -3.45 6.28
CA SER A 307 27.29 -3.80 5.95
C SER A 307 26.82 -5.13 6.53
N SER A 308 27.72 -6.10 6.67
CA SER A 308 27.39 -7.36 7.34
C SER A 308 27.03 -7.18 8.82
N ILE A 309 27.62 -6.17 9.48
CA ILE A 309 27.28 -5.81 10.86
C ILE A 309 26.01 -4.96 10.88
N GLU A 310 25.82 -4.07 9.90
CA GLU A 310 24.60 -3.25 9.80
C GLU A 310 23.31 -4.08 9.63
N MET A 311 23.38 -5.28 9.08
CA MET A 311 22.21 -6.17 8.97
C MET A 311 21.91 -6.93 10.27
N ARG A 312 22.85 -7.00 11.20
CA ARG A 312 22.69 -7.70 12.48
C ARG A 312 22.19 -6.78 13.57
N LEU A 313 21.60 -7.34 14.59
CA LEU A 313 21.11 -6.60 15.76
C LEU A 313 20.15 -5.46 15.38
N ARG A 314 19.39 -5.64 14.33
CA ARG A 314 18.35 -4.70 13.88
C ARG A 314 16.98 -5.14 14.34
N ASP A 315 16.02 -4.26 14.20
CA ASP A 315 14.61 -4.61 14.28
C ASP A 315 14.37 -5.93 13.55
N PRO A 316 13.85 -6.98 14.22
CA PRO A 316 13.73 -8.30 13.62
C PRO A 316 12.89 -8.35 12.35
N ARG A 317 12.03 -7.35 12.12
CA ARG A 317 11.24 -7.24 10.86
C ARG A 317 12.13 -7.01 9.65
N LEU A 318 13.32 -6.42 9.81
CA LEU A 318 14.22 -6.18 8.67
C LEU A 318 14.55 -7.48 7.94
N LEU A 319 15.03 -8.50 8.66
CA LEU A 319 15.42 -9.79 8.08
C LEU A 319 14.24 -10.72 7.82
N GLN A 320 13.02 -10.27 8.12
CA GLN A 320 11.77 -10.90 7.71
C GLN A 320 11.13 -10.18 6.50
N THR A 321 11.72 -9.07 6.08
CA THR A 321 11.26 -8.25 4.96
C THR A 321 12.19 -8.35 3.76
N ILE A 322 13.52 -8.36 4.02
CA ILE A 322 14.54 -8.56 2.99
C ILE A 322 15.27 -9.88 3.21
N CYS A 323 15.84 -10.38 2.13
CA CYS A 323 16.60 -11.63 2.17
C CYS A 323 17.82 -11.51 3.07
N ASN A 324 17.94 -12.45 4.01
CA ASN A 324 19.12 -12.57 4.85
C ASN A 324 20.10 -13.59 4.24
N PRO A 325 21.29 -13.16 3.79
CA PRO A 325 22.28 -14.09 3.22
C PRO A 325 22.72 -15.20 4.17
N ALA A 326 22.51 -15.03 5.48
CA ALA A 326 22.87 -16.03 6.49
C ALA A 326 21.77 -17.10 6.69
N ASP A 327 20.58 -16.91 6.18
CA ASP A 327 19.45 -17.87 6.35
C ASP A 327 19.55 -19.10 5.42
N GLY A 328 20.56 -19.18 4.59
CA GLY A 328 20.83 -20.36 3.76
C GLY A 328 19.64 -20.72 2.86
N GLU A 329 19.05 -21.87 3.11
CA GLU A 329 17.99 -22.46 2.29
C GLU A 329 16.66 -21.68 2.30
N ASP A 330 16.43 -20.83 3.29
CA ASP A 330 15.18 -20.05 3.41
C ASP A 330 15.19 -18.76 2.58
N CYS A 331 16.31 -18.48 1.90
CA CYS A 331 16.43 -17.30 1.05
C CYS A 331 16.30 -17.69 -0.42
N TYR A 332 15.28 -17.16 -1.14
CA TYR A 332 14.98 -17.54 -2.52
C TYR A 332 16.11 -17.28 -3.52
N TYR A 333 17.02 -16.37 -3.22
CA TYR A 333 18.19 -16.09 -4.06
C TYR A 333 19.15 -17.25 -4.17
N LEU A 334 19.00 -18.24 -3.35
CA LEU A 334 19.92 -19.35 -3.24
C LEU A 334 19.53 -20.53 -4.12
N TRP A 335 18.42 -20.44 -4.89
CA TRP A 335 17.89 -21.63 -5.50
C TRP A 335 17.90 -21.64 -7.02
N LYS A 336 18.63 -22.58 -7.55
CA LYS A 336 18.52 -23.10 -8.90
C LYS A 336 18.23 -24.60 -8.79
N THR A 337 17.27 -25.10 -9.54
CA THR A 337 17.09 -26.54 -9.64
C THR A 337 17.95 -27.06 -10.79
N VAL A 338 18.94 -27.87 -10.46
CA VAL A 338 19.80 -28.55 -11.45
C VAL A 338 19.60 -30.05 -11.25
N ASN A 339 19.17 -30.76 -12.30
CA ASN A 339 18.89 -32.20 -12.28
C ASN A 339 17.97 -32.64 -11.12
N GLY A 340 16.91 -31.87 -10.85
CA GLY A 340 15.94 -32.17 -9.79
C GLY A 340 16.43 -31.89 -8.36
N LYS A 341 17.63 -31.35 -8.19
CA LYS A 341 18.17 -30.91 -6.89
C LYS A 341 18.23 -29.41 -6.85
N ARG A 342 17.85 -28.83 -5.72
CA ARG A 342 18.11 -27.42 -5.45
C ARG A 342 19.60 -27.20 -5.24
N VAL A 343 20.20 -26.33 -6.02
CA VAL A 343 21.61 -25.94 -5.91
C VAL A 343 21.63 -24.49 -5.49
N GLY A 344 22.12 -24.22 -4.27
CA GLY A 344 22.26 -22.86 -3.74
C GLY A 344 23.50 -22.16 -4.28
N GLY A 345 23.38 -20.86 -4.52
CA GLY A 345 24.48 -19.94 -4.77
C GLY A 345 24.35 -18.72 -3.87
N ALA A 346 25.44 -17.97 -3.64
CA ALA A 346 25.32 -16.68 -2.99
C ALA A 346 24.35 -15.78 -3.76
N PRO A 347 23.51 -14.98 -3.08
CA PRO A 347 22.54 -14.13 -3.75
C PRO A 347 23.23 -13.26 -4.78
N ASN A 348 22.72 -13.26 -6.00
CA ASN A 348 23.16 -12.32 -7.02
C ASN A 348 22.48 -10.98 -6.71
N ILE A 349 23.18 -10.13 -6.01
CA ILE A 349 22.64 -8.98 -5.32
C ILE A 349 22.41 -7.79 -6.28
N PHE A 350 22.79 -7.97 -7.57
CA PHE A 350 22.68 -6.90 -8.56
C PHE A 350 22.00 -7.34 -9.84
N SER A 351 21.04 -6.55 -10.27
CA SER A 351 20.33 -6.73 -11.54
C SER A 351 21.19 -6.68 -12.80
N TYR A 352 22.46 -6.30 -12.67
CA TYR A 352 23.37 -6.10 -13.80
C TYR A 352 24.44 -7.19 -13.92
N MET A 353 24.46 -8.13 -12.99
CA MET A 353 25.42 -9.23 -13.08
C MET A 353 24.89 -10.32 -14.01
N GLU A 354 25.65 -10.62 -15.07
CA GLU A 354 25.42 -11.81 -15.86
C GLU A 354 25.65 -13.06 -15.00
N GLY A 355 24.77 -14.07 -15.16
CA GLY A 355 24.93 -15.32 -14.44
C GLY A 355 26.28 -15.96 -14.80
N THR A 356 27.06 -16.30 -13.79
CA THR A 356 28.20 -17.19 -13.94
C THR A 356 27.77 -18.60 -13.56
N ASP A 357 28.56 -19.63 -13.90
CA ASP A 357 28.24 -21.02 -13.53
C ASP A 357 28.01 -21.21 -12.03
N ASP A 358 28.59 -20.34 -11.20
CA ASP A 358 28.47 -20.34 -9.75
C ASP A 358 27.35 -19.45 -9.21
N ARG A 359 26.70 -18.61 -10.06
CA ARG A 359 25.68 -17.64 -9.64
C ARG A 359 24.55 -17.57 -10.66
N PRO A 360 23.41 -18.15 -10.35
CA PRO A 360 22.24 -18.11 -11.23
C PRO A 360 21.71 -16.68 -11.42
N TYR A 361 21.04 -16.43 -12.54
CA TYR A 361 20.36 -15.16 -12.89
C TYR A 361 19.28 -14.72 -11.92
N TYR A 362 18.85 -15.59 -11.03
CA TYR A 362 17.76 -15.37 -10.10
C TYR A 362 18.24 -14.66 -8.83
N GLY A 363 17.43 -13.77 -8.30
CA GLY A 363 17.70 -13.10 -7.05
C GLY A 363 18.54 -11.83 -7.18
N THR A 364 18.31 -11.08 -8.24
CA THR A 364 18.93 -9.77 -8.44
C THR A 364 18.15 -8.66 -7.77
N SER A 365 18.81 -7.57 -7.39
CA SER A 365 18.21 -6.40 -6.79
C SER A 365 18.88 -5.14 -7.29
N THR A 366 18.07 -4.13 -7.59
CA THR A 366 18.55 -2.80 -7.98
C THR A 366 19.35 -2.12 -6.87
N THR A 367 19.09 -2.45 -5.60
CA THR A 367 19.67 -1.77 -4.44
C THR A 367 20.64 -2.62 -3.63
N GLY A 368 20.66 -3.94 -3.84
CA GLY A 368 21.37 -4.89 -2.98
C GLY A 368 20.55 -5.39 -1.78
N TYR A 369 19.38 -4.85 -1.52
CA TYR A 369 18.46 -5.29 -0.47
C TYR A 369 17.25 -5.97 -1.10
N CYS A 370 17.34 -7.25 -1.32
CA CYS A 370 16.35 -8.05 -2.01
C CYS A 370 15.12 -8.30 -1.14
N ILE A 371 13.92 -8.11 -1.69
CA ILE A 371 12.67 -8.25 -0.94
C ILE A 371 12.30 -9.72 -0.78
N ALA A 372 12.08 -10.17 0.45
CA ALA A 372 11.63 -11.52 0.79
C ALA A 372 10.15 -11.58 1.24
N LYS A 373 9.56 -10.45 1.60
CA LYS A 373 8.15 -10.37 1.97
C LYS A 373 7.28 -10.88 0.80
N TYR A 374 6.30 -11.72 1.09
CA TYR A 374 5.43 -12.45 0.15
C TYR A 374 6.07 -13.63 -0.60
N TYR A 375 7.36 -13.85 -0.50
CA TYR A 375 7.99 -15.02 -1.12
C TYR A 375 7.74 -16.26 -0.27
N ASN A 376 7.03 -17.24 -0.82
CA ASN A 376 6.86 -18.55 -0.21
C ASN A 376 7.75 -19.57 -0.92
N PRO A 377 8.83 -20.10 -0.27
CA PRO A 377 9.71 -21.08 -0.89
C PRO A 377 8.99 -22.37 -1.32
N ALA A 378 7.90 -22.73 -0.64
CA ALA A 378 7.12 -23.93 -0.96
C ALA A 378 6.33 -23.77 -2.28
N GLU A 379 6.02 -22.54 -2.67
CA GLU A 379 5.32 -22.23 -3.92
C GLU A 379 6.24 -21.93 -5.09
N TYR A 380 7.55 -21.80 -4.85
CA TYR A 380 8.47 -21.53 -5.95
C TYR A 380 8.54 -22.72 -6.89
N VAL A 381 8.01 -22.52 -8.07
CA VAL A 381 8.04 -23.47 -9.19
C VAL A 381 8.31 -22.71 -10.49
N ASP A 382 8.92 -23.39 -11.47
CA ASP A 382 9.18 -22.80 -12.80
C ASP A 382 7.90 -22.58 -13.62
N LEU A 383 6.77 -23.09 -13.16
CA LEU A 383 5.48 -22.94 -13.84
C LEU A 383 4.75 -21.69 -13.34
N ARG A 384 4.08 -21.00 -14.27
CA ARG A 384 3.29 -19.80 -13.99
C ARG A 384 1.99 -20.13 -13.24
N PHE A 385 1.52 -19.17 -12.46
CA PHE A 385 0.21 -19.15 -11.78
C PHE A 385 0.00 -20.32 -10.81
N LYS A 386 1.07 -20.74 -10.13
CA LYS A 386 1.04 -21.82 -9.14
C LYS A 386 1.13 -21.36 -7.70
N GLY A 387 1.20 -20.05 -7.46
CA GLY A 387 1.14 -19.47 -6.13
C GLY A 387 -0.30 -19.26 -5.66
N SER A 388 -0.55 -19.50 -4.38
CA SER A 388 -1.85 -19.34 -3.71
C SER A 388 -1.76 -18.45 -2.45
N VAL A 389 -0.62 -17.80 -2.21
CA VAL A 389 -0.46 -16.90 -1.06
C VAL A 389 -1.48 -15.76 -1.14
N ASP A 390 -2.33 -15.65 -0.13
CA ASP A 390 -3.36 -14.61 -0.04
C ASP A 390 -2.77 -13.22 0.20
N SER A 391 -3.48 -12.18 -0.21
CA SER A 391 -3.09 -10.79 -0.03
C SER A 391 -3.89 -10.11 1.07
N PRO A 392 -3.25 -9.60 2.13
CA PRO A 392 -3.94 -8.78 3.13
C PRO A 392 -4.28 -7.41 2.52
N ILE A 393 -5.55 -7.03 2.58
CA ILE A 393 -6.05 -5.71 2.10
C ILE A 393 -6.16 -4.73 3.26
N PHE A 394 -6.75 -5.19 4.36
CA PHE A 394 -6.76 -4.50 5.64
C PHE A 394 -6.32 -5.46 6.73
N ARG A 395 -5.44 -5.00 7.60
CA ARG A 395 -4.98 -5.75 8.76
C ARG A 395 -4.90 -4.89 10.03
N TYR A 396 -5.04 -5.53 11.16
CA TYR A 396 -5.13 -4.86 12.46
C TYR A 396 -3.92 -3.96 12.78
N ALA A 397 -2.72 -4.32 12.32
CA ALA A 397 -1.53 -3.48 12.50
C ALA A 397 -1.70 -2.08 11.89
N GLU A 398 -2.35 -1.95 10.72
CA GLU A 398 -2.65 -0.63 10.15
C GLU A 398 -3.63 0.15 11.03
N ILE A 399 -4.63 -0.52 11.61
CA ILE A 399 -5.60 0.10 12.52
C ILE A 399 -4.90 0.69 13.75
N LEU A 400 -3.95 -0.06 14.33
CA LEU A 400 -3.14 0.42 15.46
C LEU A 400 -2.31 1.67 15.08
N LEU A 401 -1.71 1.66 13.90
CA LEU A 401 -0.94 2.79 13.37
C LEU A 401 -1.83 4.02 13.10
N ILE A 402 -3.03 3.82 12.55
CA ILE A 402 -4.00 4.91 12.31
C ILE A 402 -4.44 5.52 13.64
N ARG A 403 -4.76 4.67 14.63
CA ARG A 403 -5.14 5.14 15.98
C ARG A 403 -4.07 6.00 16.61
N ALA A 404 -2.81 5.53 16.58
CA ALA A 404 -1.67 6.25 17.16
C ALA A 404 -1.41 7.57 16.43
N GLU A 405 -1.39 7.57 15.10
CA GLU A 405 -1.11 8.77 14.32
C GLU A 405 -2.22 9.81 14.48
N ALA A 406 -3.48 9.42 14.30
CA ALA A 406 -4.60 10.34 14.47
C ALA A 406 -4.67 10.93 15.90
N GLY A 407 -4.40 10.12 16.92
CA GLY A 407 -4.32 10.58 18.31
C GLY A 407 -3.22 11.62 18.51
N ALA A 408 -2.01 11.33 18.04
CA ALA A 408 -0.87 12.26 18.17
C ALA A 408 -1.10 13.58 17.41
N GLU A 409 -1.69 13.53 16.20
CA GLU A 409 -2.01 14.72 15.39
C GLU A 409 -3.14 15.57 16.00
N LEU A 410 -4.08 14.95 16.70
CA LEU A 410 -5.15 15.64 17.45
C LEU A 410 -4.71 16.20 18.80
N GLY A 411 -3.52 15.82 19.29
CA GLY A 411 -3.12 16.08 20.68
C GLY A 411 -3.87 15.22 21.71
N GLU A 412 -4.46 14.11 21.26
CA GLU A 412 -5.09 13.09 22.09
C GLU A 412 -4.07 12.01 22.49
N ASP A 413 -4.48 11.07 23.36
CA ASP A 413 -3.65 9.93 23.72
C ASP A 413 -3.47 8.99 22.51
N PRO A 414 -2.25 8.77 21.99
CA PRO A 414 -1.97 7.80 20.93
C PRO A 414 -2.05 6.35 21.41
N GLU A 415 -2.32 6.10 22.70
CA GLU A 415 -2.45 4.79 23.34
C GLU A 415 -1.25 3.86 23.01
N LEU A 416 -0.02 4.38 23.15
CA LEU A 416 1.22 3.72 22.68
C LEU A 416 1.34 2.26 23.09
N ASP A 417 0.93 1.89 24.31
CA ASP A 417 1.00 0.51 24.80
C ASP A 417 -0.02 -0.42 24.14
N LYS A 418 -1.10 0.13 23.59
CA LYS A 418 -2.13 -0.60 22.85
C LYS A 418 -1.97 -0.48 21.32
N THR A 419 -1.01 0.31 20.86
CA THR A 419 -0.78 0.60 19.45
C THR A 419 0.66 0.27 19.06
N ILE A 420 1.53 1.26 18.95
CA ILE A 420 2.92 1.15 18.49
C ILE A 420 3.71 0.10 19.28
N ASN A 421 3.56 0.10 20.60
CA ASN A 421 4.32 -0.82 21.45
C ASN A 421 3.86 -2.28 21.32
N LEU A 422 2.61 -2.53 20.90
CA LEU A 422 2.20 -3.90 20.53
C LEU A 422 2.92 -4.37 19.28
N LEU A 423 3.07 -3.52 18.27
CA LEU A 423 3.82 -3.85 17.04
C LEU A 423 5.28 -4.16 17.36
N ARG A 424 5.93 -3.32 18.18
CA ARG A 424 7.31 -3.53 18.64
C ARG A 424 7.48 -4.82 19.43
N LYS A 425 6.54 -5.12 20.33
CA LYS A 425 6.53 -6.38 21.10
C LYS A 425 6.37 -7.61 20.19
N ARG A 426 5.44 -7.57 19.23
CA ARG A 426 5.27 -8.64 18.24
C ARG A 426 6.55 -8.84 17.41
N ALA A 427 7.25 -7.76 17.06
CA ALA A 427 8.52 -7.81 16.36
C ALA A 427 9.68 -8.38 17.20
N GLY A 428 9.52 -8.48 18.52
CA GLY A 428 10.58 -8.92 19.44
C GLY A 428 11.51 -7.80 19.88
N LEU A 429 11.12 -6.54 19.69
CA LEU A 429 11.86 -5.39 20.23
C LEU A 429 11.60 -5.23 21.73
N THR A 430 12.66 -4.86 22.45
CA THR A 430 12.58 -4.55 23.90
C THR A 430 12.47 -3.04 24.15
N PHE A 431 12.77 -2.22 23.17
CA PHE A 431 12.68 -0.75 23.27
C PHE A 431 11.31 -0.27 22.82
N MET A 432 10.54 0.20 23.78
CA MET A 432 9.21 0.73 23.54
C MET A 432 9.28 2.23 23.21
N LEU A 433 8.37 2.69 22.36
CA LEU A 433 8.21 4.12 22.10
C LEU A 433 7.64 4.81 23.34
N SER A 434 8.24 5.94 23.70
CA SER A 434 7.74 6.85 24.72
C SER A 434 7.50 8.24 24.12
N PRO A 435 6.70 9.09 24.78
CA PRO A 435 6.47 10.46 24.30
C PRO A 435 7.72 11.35 24.28
N THR A 436 8.76 10.98 25.04
CA THR A 436 10.01 11.74 25.16
C THR A 436 11.12 11.09 24.33
N PRO A 437 11.95 11.89 23.64
CA PRO A 437 13.13 11.39 22.94
C PRO A 437 14.08 10.63 23.87
N PRO A 438 14.92 9.71 23.32
CA PRO A 438 15.99 9.06 24.07
C PRO A 438 17.07 10.08 24.50
N ALA A 439 17.94 9.67 25.43
CA ALA A 439 19.01 10.54 25.96
C ALA A 439 19.97 11.05 24.88
N GLU A 440 20.17 10.28 23.81
CA GLU A 440 20.96 10.63 22.64
C GLU A 440 20.32 11.71 21.77
N GLY A 441 19.07 12.08 22.06
CA GLY A 441 18.28 13.02 21.29
C GLY A 441 17.46 12.36 20.18
N GLU A 442 16.67 13.17 19.51
CA GLU A 442 15.88 12.75 18.33
C GLU A 442 16.79 12.50 17.12
N ASP A 443 16.39 11.57 16.27
CA ASP A 443 17.09 11.27 15.02
C ASP A 443 17.12 12.49 14.08
N PRO A 444 18.30 13.03 13.76
CA PRO A 444 18.41 14.19 12.87
C PRO A 444 17.84 13.93 11.46
N ASP A 445 17.93 12.69 10.97
CA ASP A 445 17.39 12.34 9.65
C ASP A 445 15.85 12.41 9.64
N MET A 446 15.20 12.03 10.72
CA MET A 446 13.75 12.15 10.85
C MET A 446 13.29 13.62 10.96
N ILE A 447 14.08 14.47 11.59
CA ILE A 447 13.82 15.92 11.61
C ILE A 447 13.94 16.50 10.19
N GLU A 448 14.98 16.12 9.45
CA GLU A 448 15.20 16.56 8.08
C GLU A 448 14.11 16.06 7.11
N LYS A 449 13.67 14.80 7.27
CA LYS A 449 12.57 14.21 6.47
C LYS A 449 11.24 14.91 6.69
N TYR A 450 10.97 15.36 7.89
CA TYR A 450 9.67 15.89 8.28
C TYR A 450 9.80 17.24 9.01
N PRO A 451 10.31 18.29 8.35
CA PRO A 451 10.61 19.58 8.97
C PRO A 451 9.35 20.36 9.37
N ASP A 452 8.21 20.04 8.75
CA ASP A 452 6.94 20.75 8.99
C ASP A 452 6.22 20.27 10.26
N ILE A 453 6.61 19.13 10.82
CA ILE A 453 6.05 18.66 12.09
C ILE A 453 6.61 19.49 13.23
N LYS A 454 5.74 20.21 13.92
CA LYS A 454 6.07 21.12 15.02
C LYS A 454 5.18 20.85 16.23
N GLY A 455 5.55 21.44 17.35
CA GLY A 455 4.79 21.36 18.59
C GLY A 455 5.22 20.21 19.51
N PRO A 456 4.50 20.00 20.62
CA PRO A 456 4.93 19.09 21.69
C PRO A 456 4.99 17.62 21.28
N ASN A 457 4.19 17.21 20.28
CA ASN A 457 4.12 15.83 19.79
C ASN A 457 5.04 15.58 18.59
N ALA A 458 5.88 16.54 18.18
CA ALA A 458 6.66 16.45 16.96
C ALA A 458 7.55 15.20 16.88
N TYR A 459 8.28 14.90 17.95
CA TYR A 459 9.07 13.67 18.06
C TYR A 459 8.20 12.42 17.90
N LEU A 460 7.10 12.38 18.65
CA LEU A 460 6.19 11.24 18.66
C LEU A 460 5.59 10.96 17.28
N ILE A 461 5.14 12.00 16.58
CA ILE A 461 4.59 11.88 15.22
C ILE A 461 5.64 11.35 14.25
N ARG A 462 6.91 11.83 14.33
CA ARG A 462 8.00 11.32 13.48
C ARG A 462 8.27 9.84 13.72
N GLU A 463 8.31 9.42 14.99
CA GLU A 463 8.53 8.01 15.34
C GLU A 463 7.33 7.11 14.95
N ILE A 464 6.09 7.60 15.03
CA ILE A 464 4.91 6.88 14.50
C ILE A 464 5.01 6.71 12.97
N ARG A 465 5.48 7.73 12.25
CA ARG A 465 5.71 7.64 10.80
C ARG A 465 6.80 6.62 10.45
N ARG A 466 7.89 6.58 11.25
CA ARG A 466 8.92 5.53 11.15
C ARG A 466 8.32 4.14 11.33
N GLU A 467 7.58 3.94 12.41
CA GLU A 467 6.95 2.66 12.72
C GLU A 467 6.00 2.23 11.60
N ARG A 468 5.22 3.17 11.07
CA ARG A 468 4.31 2.93 9.95
C ARG A 468 5.07 2.49 8.68
N ARG A 469 6.17 3.15 8.35
CA ARG A 469 7.00 2.78 7.19
C ARG A 469 7.58 1.38 7.33
N VAL A 470 8.13 1.06 8.50
CA VAL A 470 8.72 -0.26 8.79
C VAL A 470 7.67 -1.36 8.77
N GLU A 471 6.54 -1.15 9.42
CA GLU A 471 5.49 -2.15 9.56
C GLU A 471 4.77 -2.43 8.23
N LEU A 472 4.48 -1.39 7.45
CA LEU A 472 3.67 -1.48 6.22
C LEU A 472 4.50 -1.48 4.93
N PHE A 473 5.80 -1.75 5.00
CA PHE A 473 6.66 -1.85 3.82
C PHE A 473 6.09 -2.85 2.81
N ALA A 474 6.11 -2.47 1.53
CA ALA A 474 5.61 -3.28 0.40
C ALA A 474 4.12 -3.64 0.47
N GLU A 475 3.29 -2.82 1.14
CA GLU A 475 1.83 -2.98 1.17
C GLU A 475 1.10 -1.90 0.33
N GLY A 476 1.84 -1.13 -0.48
CA GLY A 476 1.29 -0.13 -1.39
C GLY A 476 0.77 1.14 -0.73
N LEU A 477 1.19 1.44 0.51
CA LEU A 477 0.65 2.57 1.29
C LEU A 477 1.59 3.78 1.35
N ARG A 478 2.90 3.60 1.13
CA ARG A 478 3.90 4.66 1.33
C ARG A 478 3.70 5.87 0.43
N TYR A 479 3.32 5.68 -0.82
CA TYR A 479 3.09 6.81 -1.73
C TYR A 479 1.94 7.70 -1.24
N MET A 480 0.83 7.12 -0.79
CA MET A 480 -0.26 7.88 -0.17
C MET A 480 0.17 8.61 1.10
N ASP A 481 1.06 8.02 1.90
CA ASP A 481 1.63 8.68 3.09
C ASP A 481 2.44 9.93 2.70
N ILE A 482 3.29 9.84 1.66
CA ILE A 482 4.04 10.98 1.13
C ILE A 482 3.10 12.09 0.65
N LEU A 483 2.03 11.74 -0.06
CA LEU A 483 1.05 12.69 -0.56
C LEU A 483 0.30 13.40 0.57
N ARG A 484 -0.23 12.65 1.53
CA ARG A 484 -1.05 13.21 2.62
C ARG A 484 -0.24 14.04 3.61
N TRP A 485 1.02 13.67 3.87
CA TRP A 485 1.94 14.43 4.73
C TRP A 485 2.60 15.62 4.04
N HIS A 486 2.33 15.85 2.76
CA HIS A 486 2.95 16.91 1.95
C HIS A 486 4.48 16.81 1.89
N CYS A 487 5.00 15.59 1.83
CA CYS A 487 6.43 15.28 1.92
C CYS A 487 7.05 14.84 0.58
N GLY A 488 6.56 15.37 -0.56
CA GLY A 488 7.08 15.02 -1.89
C GLY A 488 8.56 15.28 -2.09
N HIS A 489 9.16 16.19 -1.31
CA HIS A 489 10.62 16.43 -1.30
C HIS A 489 11.43 15.17 -0.97
N LEU A 490 10.85 14.18 -0.25
CA LEU A 490 11.51 12.91 0.00
C LEU A 490 11.84 12.15 -1.29
N LEU A 491 11.03 12.33 -2.33
CA LEU A 491 11.24 11.71 -3.64
C LEU A 491 12.39 12.34 -4.43
N ASN A 492 12.84 13.54 -4.04
CA ASN A 492 13.98 14.24 -4.63
C ASN A 492 15.30 13.92 -3.91
N ARG A 493 15.28 13.19 -2.80
CA ARG A 493 16.51 12.79 -2.10
C ARG A 493 17.34 11.82 -2.96
N PRO A 494 18.69 11.80 -2.79
CA PRO A 494 19.54 10.86 -3.50
C PRO A 494 19.10 9.41 -3.29
N ARG A 495 18.93 8.66 -4.37
CA ARG A 495 18.48 7.28 -4.33
C ARG A 495 19.65 6.33 -4.15
N ARG A 496 19.85 5.91 -2.90
CA ARG A 496 20.96 5.04 -2.50
C ARG A 496 20.49 3.60 -2.34
N GLY A 497 21.35 2.67 -2.74
CA GLY A 497 21.27 1.26 -2.38
C GLY A 497 22.21 0.90 -1.23
N ALA A 498 22.65 -0.34 -1.18
CA ALA A 498 23.52 -0.88 -0.15
C ALA A 498 24.90 -0.22 -0.15
N LYS A 499 25.61 -0.34 0.97
CA LYS A 499 27.03 0.04 1.02
C LYS A 499 27.88 -0.86 0.15
N SER A 500 28.85 -0.27 -0.54
CA SER A 500 29.77 -1.00 -1.42
C SER A 500 30.61 -2.05 -0.69
N ASN A 501 30.87 -1.86 0.60
CA ASN A 501 31.62 -2.82 1.43
C ASN A 501 30.82 -4.10 1.80
N MET A 502 29.59 -4.24 1.32
CA MET A 502 28.85 -5.51 1.30
C MET A 502 29.42 -6.52 0.32
N TYR A 503 30.22 -6.09 -0.63
CA TYR A 503 30.60 -6.86 -1.81
C TYR A 503 32.09 -7.16 -1.82
N THR A 504 32.44 -8.27 -2.43
CA THR A 504 33.83 -8.61 -2.71
C THR A 504 34.42 -7.68 -3.77
N ALA A 505 35.76 -7.57 -3.80
CA ALA A 505 36.45 -6.78 -4.82
C ALA A 505 36.12 -7.24 -6.26
N LYS A 506 35.86 -8.55 -6.48
CA LYS A 506 35.46 -9.10 -7.77
C LYS A 506 34.07 -8.62 -8.17
N GLU A 507 33.12 -8.59 -7.23
CA GLU A 507 31.77 -8.08 -7.46
C GLU A 507 31.79 -6.58 -7.76
N LEU A 508 32.55 -5.81 -7.00
CA LEU A 508 32.70 -4.36 -7.23
C LEU A 508 33.34 -4.04 -8.57
N ALA A 509 34.38 -4.78 -8.97
CA ALA A 509 35.00 -4.58 -10.29
C ALA A 509 34.03 -4.81 -11.44
N TYR A 510 33.09 -5.75 -11.30
CA TYR A 510 32.04 -6.00 -12.29
C TYR A 510 31.00 -4.87 -12.35
N LEU A 511 30.76 -4.18 -11.24
CA LEU A 511 29.72 -3.16 -11.12
C LEU A 511 30.18 -1.76 -11.54
N THR A 512 31.48 -1.46 -11.44
CA THR A 512 32.03 -0.10 -11.52
C THR A 512 31.61 0.66 -12.78
N ASP A 513 31.47 -0.05 -13.91
CA ASP A 513 31.07 0.54 -15.19
C ASP A 513 29.54 0.65 -15.38
N LYS A 514 28.76 -0.01 -14.54
CA LYS A 514 27.31 -0.15 -14.68
C LYS A 514 26.53 0.56 -13.59
N VAL A 515 27.07 0.61 -12.38
CA VAL A 515 26.45 1.24 -11.21
C VAL A 515 27.50 2.01 -10.44
N PRO A 516 27.45 3.35 -10.43
CA PRO A 516 28.42 4.15 -9.72
C PRO A 516 28.32 3.97 -8.21
N ILE A 517 29.46 4.11 -7.55
CA ILE A 517 29.58 4.17 -6.10
C ILE A 517 29.88 5.62 -5.72
N LYS A 518 29.03 6.19 -4.88
CA LYS A 518 29.23 7.52 -4.34
C LYS A 518 29.09 7.50 -2.82
N ASP A 519 30.04 8.10 -2.13
CA ASP A 519 30.08 8.14 -0.66
C ASP A 519 29.99 6.75 -0.01
N GLY A 520 30.48 5.72 -0.70
CA GLY A 520 30.45 4.34 -0.27
C GLY A 520 29.12 3.60 -0.49
N PHE A 521 28.16 4.21 -1.19
CA PHE A 521 26.88 3.61 -1.52
C PHE A 521 26.75 3.35 -3.02
N ILE A 522 25.99 2.31 -3.34
CA ILE A 522 25.54 2.05 -4.70
C ILE A 522 24.48 3.09 -5.06
N MET A 523 24.62 3.67 -6.27
CA MET A 523 23.72 4.68 -6.80
C MET A 523 22.98 4.12 -8.02
N PRO A 524 21.81 3.48 -7.85
CA PRO A 524 21.15 2.70 -8.90
C PRO A 524 20.81 3.48 -10.17
N TYR A 525 20.63 4.80 -10.07
CA TYR A 525 20.13 5.62 -11.16
C TYR A 525 21.11 6.69 -11.67
N ASP A 526 22.29 6.87 -11.04
CA ASP A 526 23.18 7.99 -11.36
C ASP A 526 23.76 7.94 -12.79
N LEU A 527 23.80 6.76 -13.43
CA LEU A 527 24.19 6.64 -14.85
C LEU A 527 23.03 6.76 -15.83
N ARG A 528 21.80 6.85 -15.34
CA ARG A 528 20.64 6.96 -16.22
C ARG A 528 20.44 8.41 -16.66
N ILE A 529 20.44 8.61 -17.96
CA ILE A 529 20.25 9.94 -18.57
C ILE A 529 18.80 10.47 -18.38
N ASP A 530 17.84 9.56 -18.23
CA ASP A 530 16.42 9.85 -18.01
C ASP A 530 16.06 10.08 -16.54
N TYR A 531 16.99 9.81 -15.60
CA TYR A 531 16.77 10.04 -14.18
C TYR A 531 17.05 11.49 -13.80
N GLN A 532 15.99 12.28 -13.67
CA GLN A 532 16.05 13.69 -13.26
C GLN A 532 14.94 13.97 -12.25
N PRO A 533 15.12 13.57 -10.98
CA PRO A 533 14.07 13.69 -9.98
C PRO A 533 13.70 15.15 -9.77
N ASN A 534 12.40 15.45 -9.91
CA ASN A 534 11.86 16.79 -9.77
C ASN A 534 10.38 16.74 -9.33
N PHE A 535 10.13 16.12 -8.17
CA PHE A 535 8.81 16.16 -7.59
C PHE A 535 8.53 17.56 -7.03
N THR A 536 7.49 18.19 -7.54
CA THR A 536 7.07 19.55 -7.18
C THR A 536 5.59 19.57 -6.81
N GLU A 537 5.05 20.72 -6.47
CA GLU A 537 3.65 20.87 -6.04
C GLU A 537 2.64 20.28 -7.05
N LYS A 538 2.89 20.44 -8.35
CA LYS A 538 2.01 19.87 -9.38
C LYS A 538 1.86 18.34 -9.30
N ASN A 539 2.87 17.63 -8.76
CA ASN A 539 2.90 16.17 -8.77
C ASN A 539 2.03 15.53 -7.66
N TYR A 540 1.47 16.32 -6.74
CA TYR A 540 0.53 15.82 -5.75
C TYR A 540 -0.83 15.43 -6.34
N LEU A 541 -1.17 15.99 -7.50
CA LEU A 541 -2.38 15.66 -8.26
C LEU A 541 -2.01 15.44 -9.74
N PHE A 542 -2.76 14.59 -10.40
CA PHE A 542 -2.62 14.37 -11.84
C PHE A 542 -3.46 15.40 -12.62
N ASN A 543 -3.10 15.62 -13.89
CA ASN A 543 -3.93 16.42 -14.77
C ASN A 543 -5.29 15.75 -15.02
N ILE A 544 -6.34 16.57 -15.20
CA ILE A 544 -7.60 16.09 -15.76
C ILE A 544 -7.33 15.74 -17.23
N PRO A 545 -7.71 14.54 -17.68
CA PRO A 545 -7.37 14.07 -19.04
C PRO A 545 -7.88 15.05 -20.11
N LEU A 546 -7.03 15.38 -21.09
CA LEU A 546 -7.37 16.41 -22.08
C LEU A 546 -8.57 16.03 -22.94
N ASN A 547 -8.76 14.74 -23.24
CA ASN A 547 -9.92 14.28 -23.99
C ASN A 547 -11.24 14.55 -23.22
N GLU A 548 -11.21 14.40 -21.91
CA GLU A 548 -12.38 14.65 -21.07
C GLU A 548 -12.74 16.14 -21.02
N ILE A 549 -11.73 17.01 -20.91
CA ILE A 549 -11.93 18.47 -20.98
C ILE A 549 -12.48 18.88 -22.37
N SER A 550 -12.02 18.24 -23.44
CA SER A 550 -12.52 18.49 -24.79
C SER A 550 -13.98 18.11 -24.95
N LEU A 551 -14.43 17.05 -24.27
CA LEU A 551 -15.82 16.61 -24.26
C LEU A 551 -16.71 17.45 -23.30
N ASN A 552 -16.13 17.87 -22.18
CA ASN A 552 -16.81 18.67 -21.17
C ASN A 552 -15.90 19.82 -20.67
N PRO A 553 -15.95 20.99 -21.30
CA PRO A 553 -15.17 22.15 -20.86
C PRO A 553 -15.44 22.64 -19.43
N ASN A 554 -16.56 22.25 -18.82
CA ASN A 554 -16.90 22.61 -17.43
C ASN A 554 -15.99 21.89 -16.41
N LEU A 555 -15.17 20.92 -16.84
CA LEU A 555 -14.15 20.30 -15.98
C LEU A 555 -12.97 21.24 -15.68
N LEU A 556 -12.84 22.35 -16.42
CA LEU A 556 -11.84 23.38 -16.11
C LEU A 556 -12.21 24.15 -14.81
N PRO A 557 -11.20 24.79 -14.15
CA PRO A 557 -9.79 24.86 -14.53
C PRO A 557 -9.05 23.52 -14.37
N GLN A 558 -7.91 23.36 -15.05
CA GLN A 558 -6.99 22.24 -14.85
C GLN A 558 -6.42 22.25 -13.43
N ASN A 559 -5.90 21.13 -12.94
CA ASN A 559 -5.19 21.10 -11.67
C ASN A 559 -3.93 21.97 -11.74
N PRO A 560 -3.54 22.65 -10.62
CA PRO A 560 -2.42 23.58 -10.61
C PRO A 560 -1.12 22.97 -11.15
N GLY A 561 -0.44 23.70 -12.04
CA GLY A 561 0.80 23.28 -12.69
C GLY A 561 0.62 22.36 -13.90
N TRP A 562 -0.62 22.15 -14.34
CA TRP A 562 -0.99 21.34 -15.51
C TRP A 562 -1.73 22.15 -16.60
N GLU A 563 -1.77 23.49 -16.48
CA GLU A 563 -2.42 24.42 -17.44
C GLU A 563 -1.76 24.38 -18.82
#